data_6e4ebaead527a0508b9891b6fe38641f
#
_entry.id   6e4ebaead527a0508b9891b6fe38641f
#
_cell.length_a   1.000
_cell.length_b   1.000
_cell.length_c   1.000
_cell.angle_alpha   90.00
_cell.angle_beta   90.00
_cell.angle_gamma   90.00
#
_symmetry.space_group_name_H-M   'P 1'
#
loop_
_entity.id
_entity.type
_entity.pdbx_description
1 polymer ?
#
loop_
_entity_poly.entity_id
_entity_poly.type
_entity_poly.pdbx_seq_one_letter_code
_entity_poly.pdbx_strand_id
1 'polypeptide(L)'
;MRLLLASVAILALAGCASTPPWPAIAEGETTKSVPGRWVWAELFTNDIAKARAFYGDVFGWQFETRGTSDKPYVLIRNEESPLAGMIRHPATDEDVLLSRWVGLLSVDDVDATTDSIREAGGSVLLETVTLRGRGQVALVADPEGARFGLLAAEPGDPPDAMPEPGRWLWHELWANSASSAADFYRQTIGYSIKPTGRARGKIEQHLVSGGFPRAGIIEYGASGLPSAWLHYIRVTDVHKAVERVKKAGGSVLIAPTREFRKGRAAVIVDPMGAPLGIAEWPEEMKAGVQ
;
A
#
# COMPACT_ATOMS: atom_id res chain seq x y z
N MET A 1 12.64 11.68 27.13
CA MET A 1 11.59 11.67 26.12
C MET A 1 11.34 10.21 25.82
N ARG A 2 10.29 9.64 26.42
CA ARG A 2 9.99 8.20 26.36
C ARG A 2 9.21 7.91 25.08
N LEU A 3 9.81 7.17 24.14
CA LEU A 3 9.10 6.58 23.02
C LEU A 3 8.11 5.55 23.58
N LEU A 4 6.84 5.88 23.59
CA LEU A 4 5.76 4.92 23.83
C LEU A 4 5.52 4.16 22.51
N LEU A 5 5.92 2.89 22.53
CA LEU A 5 5.57 1.89 21.54
C LEU A 5 4.05 1.68 21.60
N ALA A 6 3.31 2.31 20.69
CA ALA A 6 1.92 1.94 20.47
C ALA A 6 1.89 0.52 19.88
N SER A 7 1.64 -0.46 20.71
CA SER A 7 1.45 -1.85 20.32
C SER A 7 0.27 -1.94 19.37
N VAL A 8 0.56 -2.12 18.08
CA VAL A 8 -0.44 -2.53 17.09
C VAL A 8 -0.86 -3.95 17.50
N ALA A 9 -1.95 -4.07 18.22
CA ALA A 9 -2.56 -5.34 18.51
C ALA A 9 -3.20 -5.91 17.24
N ILE A 10 -2.35 -6.37 16.31
CA ILE A 10 -2.76 -7.34 15.31
C ILE A 10 -2.82 -8.66 16.07
N LEU A 11 -4.04 -9.10 16.27
CA LEU A 11 -4.37 -10.29 17.02
C LEU A 11 -3.58 -11.49 16.53
N ALA A 12 -2.73 -12.01 17.39
CA ALA A 12 -2.31 -13.39 17.35
C ALA A 12 -3.55 -14.29 17.47
N LEU A 13 -4.16 -14.66 16.35
CA LEU A 13 -5.14 -15.71 16.23
C LEU A 13 -4.41 -17.05 16.00
N ALA A 14 -3.46 -17.34 16.86
CA ALA A 14 -2.97 -18.71 17.00
C ALA A 14 -3.95 -19.44 17.91
N GLY A 15 -4.87 -20.19 17.33
CA GLY A 15 -5.67 -21.09 18.14
C GLY A 15 -7.04 -21.42 17.59
N CYS A 16 -7.24 -22.65 17.34
CA CYS A 16 -8.45 -23.42 17.06
C CYS A 16 -8.80 -23.62 15.60
N ALA A 17 -9.00 -24.89 15.26
CA ALA A 17 -9.39 -25.40 13.94
C ALA A 17 -10.72 -24.85 13.37
N SER A 18 -11.35 -23.90 14.02
CA SER A 18 -12.64 -23.30 13.66
C SER A 18 -12.54 -21.88 13.06
N THR A 19 -11.36 -21.26 13.09
CA THR A 19 -11.21 -19.92 12.48
C THR A 19 -11.15 -20.05 10.96
N PRO A 20 -12.02 -19.36 10.20
CA PRO A 20 -11.96 -19.41 8.75
C PRO A 20 -10.59 -18.90 8.27
N PRO A 21 -10.08 -19.43 7.15
CA PRO A 21 -8.80 -18.97 6.61
C PRO A 21 -8.92 -17.50 6.19
N TRP A 22 -7.80 -16.79 6.29
CA TRP A 22 -7.70 -15.45 5.72
C TRP A 22 -7.93 -15.52 4.22
N PRO A 23 -8.61 -14.53 3.62
CA PRO A 23 -8.77 -14.49 2.18
C PRO A 23 -7.40 -14.52 1.50
N ALA A 24 -7.25 -15.38 0.51
CA ALA A 24 -6.09 -15.36 -0.38
C ALA A 24 -6.02 -14.03 -1.12
N ILE A 25 -4.81 -13.59 -1.47
CA ILE A 25 -4.60 -12.35 -2.23
C ILE A 25 -4.86 -12.52 -3.72
N ALA A 26 -4.95 -13.75 -4.19
CA ALA A 26 -5.30 -14.10 -5.56
C ALA A 26 -6.31 -15.24 -5.55
N GLU A 27 -7.22 -15.23 -6.52
CA GLU A 27 -8.14 -16.32 -6.85
C GLU A 27 -7.82 -16.79 -8.28
N GLY A 28 -7.64 -18.10 -8.46
CA GLY A 28 -7.26 -18.67 -9.76
C GLY A 28 -5.74 -18.81 -9.94
N GLU A 29 -5.23 -18.37 -11.09
CA GLU A 29 -3.80 -18.48 -11.39
C GLU A 29 -2.94 -17.61 -10.47
N THR A 30 -1.84 -18.19 -9.98
CA THR A 30 -0.82 -17.52 -9.20
C THR A 30 0.55 -17.70 -9.85
N THR A 31 1.46 -16.80 -9.54
CA THR A 31 2.85 -16.86 -10.00
C THR A 31 3.78 -17.08 -8.81
N LYS A 32 5.03 -17.44 -9.08
CA LYS A 32 6.07 -17.42 -8.05
C LYS A 32 6.18 -16.01 -7.48
N SER A 33 6.59 -15.91 -6.22
CA SER A 33 6.91 -14.62 -5.60
C SER A 33 7.94 -13.86 -6.45
N VAL A 34 7.75 -12.56 -6.54
CA VAL A 34 8.71 -11.63 -7.13
C VAL A 34 9.06 -10.62 -6.04
N PRO A 35 10.17 -10.82 -5.31
CA PRO A 35 10.55 -9.91 -4.23
C PRO A 35 10.56 -8.45 -4.68
N GLY A 36 9.93 -7.60 -3.88
CA GLY A 36 9.77 -6.19 -4.18
C GLY A 36 8.55 -5.83 -5.04
N ARG A 37 7.71 -6.79 -5.40
CA ARG A 37 6.41 -6.52 -6.01
C ARG A 37 5.38 -6.17 -4.94
N TRP A 38 4.60 -5.10 -5.16
CA TRP A 38 3.45 -4.80 -4.33
C TRP A 38 2.29 -5.68 -4.75
N VAL A 39 1.82 -6.53 -3.85
CA VAL A 39 0.85 -7.59 -4.19
C VAL A 39 -0.48 -7.45 -3.48
N TRP A 40 -0.53 -6.63 -2.41
CA TRP A 40 -1.71 -6.41 -1.61
C TRP A 40 -1.67 -5.06 -0.90
N ALA A 41 -2.80 -4.63 -0.36
CA ALA A 41 -2.85 -3.51 0.58
C ALA A 41 -3.93 -3.73 1.64
N GLU A 42 -3.72 -3.18 2.84
CA GLU A 42 -4.68 -3.16 3.92
C GLU A 42 -5.05 -1.72 4.26
N LEU A 43 -6.32 -1.41 4.31
CA LEU A 43 -6.82 -0.17 4.89
C LEU A 43 -7.05 -0.37 6.39
N PHE A 44 -6.28 0.30 7.19
CA PHE A 44 -6.57 0.46 8.62
C PHE A 44 -7.48 1.66 8.79
N THR A 45 -8.69 1.44 9.34
CA THR A 45 -9.69 2.52 9.49
C THR A 45 -10.44 2.40 10.80
N ASN A 46 -10.86 3.54 11.35
CA ASN A 46 -11.71 3.59 12.55
C ASN A 46 -13.21 3.44 12.22
N ASP A 47 -13.60 3.62 10.95
CA ASP A 47 -15.00 3.53 10.50
C ASP A 47 -15.13 2.75 9.19
N ILE A 48 -15.35 1.43 9.32
CA ILE A 48 -15.54 0.53 8.19
C ILE A 48 -16.76 0.91 7.34
N ALA A 49 -17.86 1.34 7.96
CA ALA A 49 -19.08 1.64 7.23
C ALA A 49 -18.90 2.88 6.33
N LYS A 50 -18.29 3.92 6.86
CA LYS A 50 -17.98 5.15 6.12
C LYS A 50 -16.94 4.90 5.02
N ALA A 51 -15.92 4.06 5.30
CA ALA A 51 -14.94 3.65 4.30
C ALA A 51 -15.58 2.90 3.14
N ARG A 52 -16.46 1.91 3.42
CA ARG A 52 -17.20 1.17 2.39
C ARG A 52 -18.04 2.09 1.51
N ALA A 53 -18.77 3.04 2.11
CA ALA A 53 -19.55 4.01 1.34
C ALA A 53 -18.66 4.84 0.42
N PHE A 54 -17.57 5.42 0.97
CA PHE A 54 -16.66 6.26 0.20
C PHE A 54 -16.00 5.51 -0.97
N TYR A 55 -15.34 4.38 -0.70
CA TYR A 55 -14.62 3.65 -1.74
C TYR A 55 -15.55 2.99 -2.75
N GLY A 56 -16.77 2.60 -2.34
CA GLY A 56 -17.82 2.14 -3.24
C GLY A 56 -18.28 3.22 -4.21
N ASP A 57 -18.56 4.43 -3.70
CA ASP A 57 -19.01 5.56 -4.52
C ASP A 57 -17.92 6.09 -5.45
N VAL A 58 -16.65 6.09 -5.00
CA VAL A 58 -15.54 6.66 -5.79
C VAL A 58 -15.05 5.70 -6.86
N PHE A 59 -14.83 4.42 -6.50
CA PHE A 59 -14.18 3.43 -7.37
C PHE A 59 -15.09 2.29 -7.84
N GLY A 60 -16.30 2.16 -7.28
CA GLY A 60 -17.19 1.03 -7.59
C GLY A 60 -16.77 -0.27 -6.89
N TRP A 61 -15.92 -0.18 -5.86
CA TRP A 61 -15.45 -1.36 -5.15
C TRP A 61 -16.57 -2.08 -4.40
N GLN A 62 -16.45 -3.39 -4.33
CA GLN A 62 -17.36 -4.27 -3.62
C GLN A 62 -16.70 -4.77 -2.33
N PHE A 63 -17.52 -5.11 -1.34
CA PHE A 63 -17.03 -5.41 0.01
C PHE A 63 -17.69 -6.67 0.54
N GLU A 64 -16.87 -7.61 0.95
CA GLU A 64 -17.30 -8.86 1.55
C GLU A 64 -16.79 -8.94 2.99
N THR A 65 -17.69 -9.03 3.98
CA THR A 65 -17.30 -9.16 5.39
C THR A 65 -16.92 -10.61 5.67
N ARG A 66 -15.73 -10.79 6.24
CA ARG A 66 -15.14 -12.03 6.72
C ARG A 66 -14.82 -11.91 8.20
N GLY A 67 -14.47 -13.03 8.85
CA GLY A 67 -14.16 -13.05 10.28
C GLY A 67 -15.39 -13.04 11.16
N THR A 68 -15.21 -12.65 12.43
CA THR A 68 -16.26 -12.62 13.45
C THR A 68 -16.77 -11.20 13.68
N SER A 69 -17.90 -11.04 14.36
CA SER A 69 -18.52 -9.71 14.61
C SER A 69 -17.64 -8.81 15.49
N ASP A 70 -16.83 -9.39 16.37
CA ASP A 70 -15.88 -8.67 17.24
C ASP A 70 -14.55 -8.34 16.53
N LYS A 71 -14.24 -9.08 15.46
CA LYS A 71 -13.00 -8.93 14.67
C LYS A 71 -13.31 -9.02 13.17
N PRO A 72 -14.05 -8.06 12.62
CA PRO A 72 -14.40 -8.08 11.21
C PRO A 72 -13.18 -7.78 10.36
N TYR A 73 -12.96 -8.63 9.36
CA TYR A 73 -12.11 -8.35 8.22
C TYR A 73 -13.00 -8.12 7.01
N VAL A 74 -12.72 -7.08 6.23
CA VAL A 74 -13.49 -6.81 5.01
C VAL A 74 -12.57 -7.03 3.81
N LEU A 75 -12.92 -8.01 2.98
CA LEU A 75 -12.30 -8.19 1.68
C LEU A 75 -12.86 -7.14 0.72
N ILE A 76 -11.98 -6.42 0.07
CA ILE A 76 -12.30 -5.45 -0.99
C ILE A 76 -12.06 -6.10 -2.33
N ARG A 77 -13.02 -5.99 -3.24
CA ARG A 77 -12.96 -6.48 -4.60
C ARG A 77 -13.11 -5.35 -5.60
N ASN A 78 -12.40 -5.45 -6.71
CA ASN A 78 -12.71 -4.71 -7.93
C ASN A 78 -13.28 -5.70 -8.93
N GLU A 79 -14.53 -5.53 -9.26
CA GLU A 79 -15.32 -6.58 -9.95
C GLU A 79 -15.24 -7.90 -9.18
N GLU A 80 -14.96 -9.02 -9.83
CA GLU A 80 -14.88 -10.34 -9.20
C GLU A 80 -13.53 -10.63 -8.52
N SER A 81 -12.52 -9.77 -8.72
CA SER A 81 -11.14 -10.05 -8.26
C SER A 81 -10.81 -9.42 -6.92
N PRO A 82 -10.16 -10.13 -5.99
CA PRO A 82 -9.61 -9.57 -4.77
C PRO A 82 -8.65 -8.42 -5.08
N LEU A 83 -8.69 -7.38 -4.25
CA LEU A 83 -7.88 -6.17 -4.43
C LEU A 83 -7.13 -5.76 -3.18
N ALA A 84 -7.81 -5.80 -2.03
CA ALA A 84 -7.28 -5.28 -0.78
C ALA A 84 -8.09 -5.83 0.42
N GLY A 85 -7.61 -5.53 1.62
CA GLY A 85 -8.37 -5.75 2.84
C GLY A 85 -8.68 -4.47 3.58
N MET A 86 -9.60 -4.56 4.55
CA MET A 86 -9.91 -3.47 5.46
C MET A 86 -10.02 -4.02 6.88
N ILE A 87 -9.29 -3.39 7.78
CA ILE A 87 -9.18 -3.80 9.18
C ILE A 87 -9.62 -2.63 10.05
N ARG A 88 -10.48 -2.92 11.04
CA ARG A 88 -10.87 -1.92 12.02
C ARG A 88 -9.69 -1.65 12.95
N HIS A 89 -9.27 -0.40 13.01
CA HIS A 89 -8.35 0.09 14.02
C HIS A 89 -9.15 0.91 15.04
N PRO A 90 -9.25 0.48 16.30
CA PRO A 90 -9.93 1.28 17.31
C PRO A 90 -9.16 2.59 17.51
N ALA A 91 -9.88 3.70 17.56
CA ALA A 91 -9.30 4.96 18.02
C ALA A 91 -8.88 4.79 19.49
N THR A 92 -7.60 5.02 19.78
CA THR A 92 -7.12 5.15 21.15
C THR A 92 -7.00 6.63 21.48
N ASP A 93 -7.25 7.05 22.72
CA ASP A 93 -7.26 8.45 23.15
C ASP A 93 -5.90 9.17 22.93
N GLU A 94 -4.81 8.45 22.72
CA GLU A 94 -3.48 8.99 22.52
C GLU A 94 -3.06 9.09 21.05
N ASP A 95 -3.77 8.42 20.14
CA ASP A 95 -3.52 8.43 18.72
C ASP A 95 -4.80 8.81 17.99
N VAL A 96 -4.91 10.04 17.51
CA VAL A 96 -5.77 10.33 16.37
C VAL A 96 -5.12 9.66 15.16
N LEU A 97 -5.12 8.32 15.18
CA LEU A 97 -4.64 7.53 14.06
C LEU A 97 -5.65 7.72 12.93
N LEU A 98 -5.33 8.67 12.09
CA LEU A 98 -5.96 8.78 10.79
C LEU A 98 -5.92 7.42 10.11
N SER A 99 -6.97 7.05 9.44
CA SER A 99 -6.99 5.87 8.60
C SER A 99 -5.81 5.90 7.62
N ARG A 100 -5.30 4.74 7.25
CA ARG A 100 -4.17 4.65 6.33
C ARG A 100 -4.17 3.39 5.50
N TRP A 101 -3.69 3.51 4.30
CA TRP A 101 -3.33 2.37 3.48
C TRP A 101 -1.92 1.89 3.81
N VAL A 102 -1.75 0.58 3.92
CA VAL A 102 -0.46 -0.08 4.06
C VAL A 102 -0.34 -1.12 2.97
N GLY A 103 0.56 -0.90 2.04
CA GLY A 103 0.87 -1.87 0.98
C GLY A 103 1.71 -3.02 1.51
N LEU A 104 1.54 -4.20 0.94
CA LEU A 104 2.33 -5.39 1.24
C LEU A 104 3.22 -5.75 0.04
N LEU A 105 4.50 -5.86 0.32
CA LEU A 105 5.53 -6.31 -0.63
C LEU A 105 5.65 -7.82 -0.60
N SER A 106 5.70 -8.45 -1.77
CA SER A 106 6.10 -9.84 -1.92
C SER A 106 7.56 -10.02 -1.54
N VAL A 107 7.83 -11.02 -0.73
CA VAL A 107 9.18 -11.47 -0.35
C VAL A 107 9.21 -13.00 -0.31
N ASP A 108 10.38 -13.58 -0.49
CA ASP A 108 10.55 -15.04 -0.44
C ASP A 108 10.56 -15.56 1.00
N ASP A 109 11.12 -14.77 1.94
CA ASP A 109 11.26 -15.12 3.35
C ASP A 109 11.01 -13.86 4.20
N VAL A 110 9.92 -13.89 4.97
CA VAL A 110 9.52 -12.75 5.82
C VAL A 110 10.49 -12.57 6.98
N ASP A 111 10.95 -13.65 7.62
CA ASP A 111 11.85 -13.58 8.77
C ASP A 111 13.23 -13.03 8.36
N ALA A 112 13.83 -13.59 7.31
CA ALA A 112 15.10 -13.09 6.79
C ALA A 112 15.02 -11.63 6.33
N THR A 113 13.89 -11.21 5.75
CA THR A 113 13.69 -9.81 5.33
C THR A 113 13.52 -8.89 6.53
N THR A 114 12.79 -9.31 7.58
CA THR A 114 12.67 -8.51 8.82
C THR A 114 14.01 -8.33 9.53
N ASP A 115 14.86 -9.36 9.54
CA ASP A 115 16.21 -9.27 10.09
C ASP A 115 17.07 -8.27 9.30
N SER A 116 17.06 -8.34 7.97
CA SER A 116 17.74 -7.37 7.10
C SER A 116 17.26 -5.93 7.34
N ILE A 117 15.96 -5.74 7.57
CA ILE A 117 15.37 -4.44 7.89
C ILE A 117 15.89 -3.90 9.22
N ARG A 118 15.96 -4.73 10.26
CA ARG A 118 16.54 -4.33 11.56
C ARG A 118 18.00 -3.93 11.43
N GLU A 119 18.79 -4.73 10.72
CA GLU A 119 20.22 -4.46 10.49
C GLU A 119 20.46 -3.17 9.71
N ALA A 120 19.54 -2.82 8.79
CA ALA A 120 19.57 -1.58 8.03
C ALA A 120 18.99 -0.36 8.77
N GLY A 121 18.64 -0.50 10.05
CA GLY A 121 18.12 0.59 10.90
C GLY A 121 16.62 0.84 10.79
N GLY A 122 15.88 -0.02 10.12
CA GLY A 122 14.42 -0.01 10.13
C GLY A 122 13.83 -0.58 11.42
N SER A 123 12.51 -0.63 11.49
CA SER A 123 11.78 -1.11 12.67
C SER A 123 10.79 -2.21 12.29
N VAL A 124 10.65 -3.23 13.15
CA VAL A 124 9.61 -4.24 13.05
C VAL A 124 8.46 -3.83 13.96
N LEU A 125 7.30 -3.54 13.37
CA LEU A 125 6.10 -3.07 14.06
C LEU A 125 5.18 -4.23 14.45
N LEU A 126 5.19 -5.29 13.62
CA LEU A 126 4.57 -6.57 13.90
C LEU A 126 5.55 -7.66 13.45
N GLU A 127 5.91 -8.54 14.37
CA GLU A 127 6.70 -9.73 14.07
C GLU A 127 5.97 -10.66 13.11
N THR A 128 6.70 -11.56 12.47
CA THR A 128 6.13 -12.51 11.52
C THR A 128 5.00 -13.32 12.14
N VAL A 129 3.86 -13.29 11.49
CA VAL A 129 2.70 -14.13 11.83
C VAL A 129 2.28 -14.94 10.62
N THR A 130 1.87 -16.18 10.86
CA THR A 130 1.27 -17.02 9.81
C THR A 130 -0.23 -16.84 9.78
N LEU A 131 -0.76 -16.34 8.67
CA LEU A 131 -2.17 -16.18 8.39
C LEU A 131 -2.61 -17.33 7.48
N ARG A 132 -3.26 -18.36 8.06
CA ARG A 132 -3.70 -19.55 7.34
C ARG A 132 -4.51 -19.20 6.08
N GLY A 133 -4.10 -19.65 4.90
CA GLY A 133 -4.70 -19.39 3.60
C GLY A 133 -4.15 -18.13 2.90
N ARG A 134 -3.39 -17.29 3.63
CA ARG A 134 -2.73 -16.10 3.04
C ARG A 134 -1.22 -16.27 2.96
N GLY A 135 -0.58 -16.76 4.02
CA GLY A 135 0.86 -16.89 4.12
C GLY A 135 1.45 -16.20 5.35
N GLN A 136 2.74 -15.94 5.31
CA GLN A 136 3.46 -15.23 6.36
C GLN A 136 3.45 -13.73 6.11
N VAL A 137 3.20 -12.95 7.16
CA VAL A 137 3.08 -11.48 7.11
C VAL A 137 3.87 -10.85 8.24
N ALA A 138 4.56 -9.76 7.98
CA ALA A 138 5.10 -8.85 8.99
C ALA A 138 4.75 -7.40 8.64
N LEU A 139 4.78 -6.51 9.64
CA LEU A 139 4.65 -5.06 9.44
C LEU A 139 5.93 -4.38 9.89
N VAL A 140 6.45 -3.54 9.05
CA VAL A 140 7.76 -2.91 9.23
C VAL A 140 7.71 -1.42 8.90
N ALA A 141 8.77 -0.70 9.26
CA ALA A 141 9.01 0.67 8.81
C ALA A 141 10.47 0.85 8.43
N ASP A 142 10.71 1.70 7.45
CA ASP A 142 12.06 2.14 7.10
C ASP A 142 12.64 3.09 8.19
N PRO A 143 13.94 3.45 8.12
CA PRO A 143 14.57 4.33 9.12
C PRO A 143 13.92 5.72 9.25
N GLU A 144 13.19 6.19 8.22
CA GLU A 144 12.49 7.47 8.21
C GLU A 144 11.01 7.35 8.60
N GLY A 145 10.55 6.13 8.95
CA GLY A 145 9.21 5.84 9.46
C GLY A 145 8.15 5.46 8.43
N ALA A 146 8.53 5.27 7.16
CA ALA A 146 7.58 4.81 6.15
C ALA A 146 7.20 3.35 6.39
N ARG A 147 5.92 3.11 6.66
CA ARG A 147 5.37 1.80 7.03
C ARG A 147 4.96 1.02 5.79
N PHE A 148 5.28 -0.29 5.80
CA PHE A 148 4.85 -1.24 4.78
C PHE A 148 4.78 -2.65 5.36
N GLY A 149 4.04 -3.54 4.70
CA GLY A 149 3.98 -4.93 5.05
C GLY A 149 4.89 -5.78 4.18
N LEU A 150 5.30 -6.93 4.70
CA LEU A 150 5.95 -8.00 3.97
C LEU A 150 4.96 -9.16 3.86
N LEU A 151 4.96 -9.87 2.74
CA LEU A 151 4.08 -11.02 2.52
C LEU A 151 4.82 -12.10 1.71
N ALA A 152 4.94 -13.28 2.28
CA ALA A 152 5.21 -14.51 1.56
C ALA A 152 3.88 -15.25 1.37
N ALA A 153 3.24 -15.06 0.21
CA ALA A 153 1.90 -15.55 -0.03
C ALA A 153 1.88 -17.07 -0.19
N GLU A 154 1.03 -17.77 0.60
CA GLU A 154 0.91 -19.24 0.53
C GLU A 154 0.49 -19.75 -0.86
N PRO A 155 -0.50 -19.14 -1.55
CA PRO A 155 -0.87 -19.55 -2.90
C PRO A 155 0.06 -19.01 -3.99
N GLY A 156 1.02 -18.14 -3.65
CA GLY A 156 1.83 -17.38 -4.59
C GLY A 156 1.25 -15.99 -4.87
N ASP A 157 1.97 -15.22 -5.70
CA ASP A 157 1.58 -13.85 -6.07
C ASP A 157 0.48 -13.84 -7.14
N PRO A 158 -0.37 -12.79 -7.19
CA PRO A 158 -1.26 -12.56 -8.33
C PRO A 158 -0.47 -12.44 -9.64
N PRO A 159 -1.06 -12.70 -10.81
CA PRO A 159 -0.42 -12.46 -12.10
C PRO A 159 0.10 -11.02 -12.23
N ASP A 160 1.28 -10.87 -12.86
CA ASP A 160 1.90 -9.57 -13.08
C ASP A 160 1.37 -8.96 -14.39
N ALA A 161 0.19 -8.39 -14.34
CA ALA A 161 -0.51 -7.83 -15.49
C ALA A 161 -0.70 -6.31 -15.34
N MET A 162 -0.92 -5.63 -16.45
CA MET A 162 -1.32 -4.22 -16.46
C MET A 162 -2.62 -4.06 -15.67
N PRO A 163 -2.64 -3.25 -14.60
CA PRO A 163 -3.84 -3.11 -13.78
C PRO A 163 -4.98 -2.42 -14.55
N GLU A 164 -6.17 -2.98 -14.46
CA GLU A 164 -7.40 -2.35 -14.94
C GLU A 164 -7.78 -1.13 -14.08
N PRO A 165 -8.65 -0.22 -14.58
CA PRO A 165 -9.21 0.85 -13.76
C PRO A 165 -9.82 0.33 -12.45
N GLY A 166 -9.61 1.05 -11.37
CA GLY A 166 -10.02 0.64 -10.02
C GLY A 166 -9.01 -0.26 -9.30
N ARG A 167 -7.87 -0.60 -9.90
CA ARG A 167 -6.82 -1.43 -9.30
C ARG A 167 -5.57 -0.63 -8.99
N TRP A 168 -4.66 -1.20 -8.17
CA TRP A 168 -3.37 -0.60 -7.83
C TRP A 168 -2.53 -0.40 -9.08
N LEU A 169 -2.12 0.86 -9.32
CA LEU A 169 -1.33 1.25 -10.50
C LEU A 169 0.14 1.44 -10.16
N TRP A 170 0.41 2.13 -9.06
CA TRP A 170 1.75 2.58 -8.71
C TRP A 170 1.90 2.75 -7.20
N HIS A 171 3.15 2.72 -6.73
CA HIS A 171 3.51 2.97 -5.35
C HIS A 171 4.65 3.97 -5.30
N GLU A 172 4.59 4.95 -4.42
CA GLU A 172 5.55 6.03 -4.41
C GLU A 172 5.95 6.36 -2.97
N LEU A 173 7.24 6.28 -2.69
CA LEU A 173 7.78 6.72 -1.41
C LEU A 173 8.08 8.22 -1.47
N TRP A 174 7.46 8.96 -0.59
CA TRP A 174 7.76 10.35 -0.34
C TRP A 174 8.78 10.40 0.79
N ALA A 175 10.07 10.48 0.44
CA ALA A 175 11.20 10.36 1.34
C ALA A 175 11.78 11.72 1.73
N ASN A 176 12.33 11.82 2.92
CA ASN A 176 13.13 12.99 3.30
C ASN A 176 14.48 13.00 2.59
N SER A 177 15.09 11.81 2.41
CA SER A 177 16.31 11.60 1.64
C SER A 177 16.11 10.47 0.64
N ALA A 178 16.06 10.79 -0.66
CA ALA A 178 15.89 9.80 -1.71
C ALA A 178 17.09 8.83 -1.80
N SER A 179 18.30 9.29 -1.50
CA SER A 179 19.50 8.45 -1.52
C SER A 179 19.49 7.45 -0.37
N SER A 180 19.21 7.89 0.85
CA SER A 180 19.16 7.01 2.03
C SER A 180 18.05 5.96 1.89
N ALA A 181 16.88 6.37 1.40
CA ALA A 181 15.78 5.45 1.12
C ALA A 181 16.17 4.44 0.04
N ALA A 182 16.78 4.87 -1.06
CA ALA A 182 17.23 3.97 -2.12
C ALA A 182 18.23 2.92 -1.62
N ASP A 183 19.19 3.34 -0.78
CA ASP A 183 20.17 2.43 -0.19
C ASP A 183 19.51 1.41 0.74
N PHE A 184 18.56 1.84 1.57
CA PHE A 184 17.79 0.96 2.44
C PHE A 184 17.01 -0.10 1.65
N TYR A 185 16.20 0.32 0.68
CA TYR A 185 15.38 -0.61 -0.10
C TYR A 185 16.20 -1.50 -1.04
N ARG A 186 17.37 -1.05 -1.51
CA ARG A 186 18.32 -1.89 -2.22
C ARG A 186 18.89 -2.99 -1.31
N GLN A 187 19.28 -2.65 -0.10
CA GLN A 187 19.87 -3.58 0.86
C GLN A 187 18.87 -4.61 1.38
N THR A 188 17.65 -4.18 1.71
CA THR A 188 16.67 -5.00 2.44
C THR A 188 15.74 -5.79 1.52
N ILE A 189 15.36 -5.22 0.38
CA ILE A 189 14.40 -5.83 -0.57
C ILE A 189 15.10 -6.33 -1.84
N GLY A 190 16.34 -5.87 -2.09
CA GLY A 190 17.09 -6.26 -3.28
C GLY A 190 16.73 -5.47 -4.55
N TYR A 191 16.12 -4.31 -4.43
CA TYR A 191 15.84 -3.47 -5.59
C TYR A 191 17.10 -2.98 -6.31
N SER A 192 17.03 -2.96 -7.64
CA SER A 192 17.94 -2.13 -8.45
C SER A 192 17.37 -0.72 -8.53
N ILE A 193 18.26 0.29 -8.43
CA ILE A 193 17.87 1.70 -8.44
C ILE A 193 18.11 2.28 -9.83
N LYS A 194 17.07 2.85 -10.45
CA LYS A 194 17.14 3.52 -11.74
C LYS A 194 16.80 5.01 -11.59
N PRO A 195 17.77 5.91 -11.73
CA PRO A 195 17.48 7.34 -11.77
C PRO A 195 16.56 7.67 -12.94
N THR A 196 15.50 8.45 -12.70
CA THR A 196 14.53 8.84 -13.74
C THR A 196 14.58 10.33 -14.05
N GLY A 197 15.31 11.11 -13.24
CA GLY A 197 15.47 12.53 -13.44
C GLY A 197 15.16 13.35 -12.19
N ARG A 198 14.63 14.57 -12.41
CA ARG A 198 14.17 15.45 -11.36
C ARG A 198 12.75 15.90 -11.65
N ALA A 199 11.84 15.62 -10.75
CA ALA A 199 10.50 16.19 -10.76
C ALA A 199 10.48 17.44 -9.85
N ARG A 200 10.16 18.61 -10.41
CA ARG A 200 10.14 19.89 -9.67
C ARG A 200 11.47 20.20 -8.94
N GLY A 201 12.61 19.86 -9.55
CA GLY A 201 13.93 20.04 -8.93
C GLY A 201 14.32 19.00 -7.89
N LYS A 202 13.44 18.07 -7.54
CA LYS A 202 13.66 16.99 -6.58
C LYS A 202 14.12 15.72 -7.28
N ILE A 203 14.93 14.92 -6.59
CA ILE A 203 15.42 13.64 -7.09
C ILE A 203 14.26 12.67 -7.20
N GLU A 204 14.14 12.02 -8.35
CA GLU A 204 13.18 10.96 -8.60
C GLU A 204 13.93 9.70 -9.06
N GLN A 205 13.61 8.56 -8.45
CA GLN A 205 14.25 7.28 -8.73
C GLN A 205 13.19 6.18 -8.80
N HIS A 206 13.42 5.18 -9.66
CA HIS A 206 12.61 3.96 -9.67
C HIS A 206 13.30 2.83 -8.90
N LEU A 207 12.52 2.13 -8.12
CA LEU A 207 12.85 0.83 -7.53
C LEU A 207 12.45 -0.26 -8.52
N VAL A 208 13.44 -1.02 -8.99
CA VAL A 208 13.26 -2.01 -10.07
C VAL A 208 13.48 -3.42 -9.52
N SER A 209 12.55 -4.33 -9.77
CA SER A 209 12.65 -5.75 -9.46
C SER A 209 12.05 -6.59 -10.58
N GLY A 210 12.64 -7.75 -10.88
CA GLY A 210 12.20 -8.61 -11.99
C GLY A 210 12.28 -7.93 -13.37
N GLY A 211 13.16 -6.93 -13.51
CA GLY A 211 13.32 -6.16 -14.76
C GLY A 211 12.33 -5.00 -14.94
N PHE A 212 11.36 -4.83 -14.04
CA PHE A 212 10.30 -3.82 -14.15
C PHE A 212 10.36 -2.81 -12.98
N PRO A 213 10.04 -1.53 -13.24
CA PRO A 213 9.79 -0.56 -12.17
C PRO A 213 8.61 -1.02 -11.29
N ARG A 214 8.83 -1.09 -9.98
CA ARG A 214 7.81 -1.53 -9.01
C ARG A 214 7.31 -0.39 -8.15
N ALA A 215 8.15 0.64 -7.95
CA ALA A 215 7.80 1.82 -7.19
C ALA A 215 8.70 3.00 -7.57
N GLY A 216 8.33 4.19 -7.12
CA GLY A 216 9.14 5.40 -7.21
C GLY A 216 9.58 5.87 -5.83
N ILE A 217 10.71 6.59 -5.77
CA ILE A 217 11.10 7.42 -4.63
C ILE A 217 11.13 8.86 -5.12
N ILE A 218 10.44 9.74 -4.38
CA ILE A 218 10.51 11.19 -4.57
C ILE A 218 11.04 11.82 -3.31
N GLU A 219 12.07 12.64 -3.44
CA GLU A 219 12.55 13.46 -2.33
C GLU A 219 11.56 14.58 -2.06
N TYR A 220 10.85 14.48 -0.94
CA TYR A 220 9.83 15.44 -0.54
C TYR A 220 10.43 16.67 0.16
N GLY A 221 11.51 16.47 0.93
CA GLY A 221 12.30 17.54 1.53
C GLY A 221 11.56 18.39 2.56
N ALA A 222 10.51 17.86 3.19
CA ALA A 222 9.86 18.54 4.30
C ALA A 222 10.45 18.05 5.61
N SER A 223 11.34 18.85 6.20
CA SER A 223 11.90 18.55 7.52
C SER A 223 10.80 18.40 8.57
N GLY A 224 10.84 17.31 9.31
CA GLY A 224 9.96 17.07 10.47
C GLY A 224 8.72 16.22 10.21
N LEU A 225 8.43 15.82 8.95
CA LEU A 225 7.43 14.81 8.65
C LEU A 225 8.10 13.46 8.38
N PRO A 226 7.51 12.34 8.85
CA PRO A 226 8.01 11.02 8.50
C PRO A 226 7.86 10.78 7.00
N SER A 227 8.77 9.99 6.43
CA SER A 227 8.57 9.45 5.09
C SER A 227 7.33 8.57 5.03
N ALA A 228 6.68 8.50 3.87
CA ALA A 228 5.44 7.76 3.72
C ALA A 228 5.30 7.14 2.33
N TRP A 229 4.76 5.93 2.29
CA TRP A 229 4.30 5.30 1.08
C TRP A 229 2.94 5.84 0.68
N LEU A 230 2.81 6.29 -0.57
CA LEU A 230 1.56 6.65 -1.22
C LEU A 230 1.26 5.63 -2.31
N HIS A 231 0.08 5.05 -2.24
CA HIS A 231 -0.38 4.05 -3.20
C HIS A 231 -1.36 4.70 -4.17
N TYR A 232 -1.27 4.37 -5.46
CA TYR A 232 -2.09 4.95 -6.52
C TYR A 232 -3.05 3.93 -7.11
N ILE A 233 -4.30 4.33 -7.28
CA ILE A 233 -5.33 3.60 -8.01
C ILE A 233 -5.40 4.14 -9.44
N ARG A 234 -5.46 3.22 -10.41
CA ARG A 234 -5.74 3.58 -11.80
C ARG A 234 -7.17 4.06 -11.94
N VAL A 235 -7.34 5.20 -12.59
CA VAL A 235 -8.63 5.75 -12.99
C VAL A 235 -8.65 6.04 -14.48
N THR A 236 -9.82 6.04 -15.09
CA THR A 236 -10.00 6.39 -16.51
C THR A 236 -9.98 7.89 -16.77
N ASP A 237 -10.37 8.69 -15.77
CA ASP A 237 -10.48 10.14 -15.84
C ASP A 237 -10.27 10.70 -14.43
N VAL A 238 -9.14 11.35 -14.22
CA VAL A 238 -8.76 11.87 -12.89
C VAL A 238 -9.67 13.01 -12.44
N HIS A 239 -10.15 13.84 -13.34
CA HIS A 239 -11.03 14.96 -13.00
C HIS A 239 -12.40 14.47 -12.53
N LYS A 240 -12.98 13.49 -13.25
CA LYS A 240 -14.24 12.86 -12.81
C LYS A 240 -14.06 12.10 -11.51
N ALA A 241 -12.92 11.44 -11.29
CA ALA A 241 -12.63 10.78 -10.02
C ALA A 241 -12.55 11.79 -8.86
N VAL A 242 -11.90 12.92 -9.05
CA VAL A 242 -11.86 14.02 -8.08
C VAL A 242 -13.25 14.55 -7.73
N GLU A 243 -14.13 14.70 -8.70
CA GLU A 243 -15.52 15.13 -8.42
C GLU A 243 -16.29 14.09 -7.60
N ARG A 244 -16.12 12.78 -7.91
CA ARG A 244 -16.71 11.71 -7.07
C ARG A 244 -16.16 11.73 -5.64
N VAL A 245 -14.85 11.93 -5.47
CA VAL A 245 -14.20 12.04 -4.16
C VAL A 245 -14.84 13.15 -3.32
N LYS A 246 -14.97 14.35 -3.88
CA LYS A 246 -15.60 15.48 -3.20
C LYS A 246 -17.06 15.19 -2.82
N LYS A 247 -17.82 14.61 -3.76
CA LYS A 247 -19.24 14.23 -3.54
C LYS A 247 -19.39 13.18 -2.44
N ALA A 248 -18.45 12.24 -2.34
CA ALA A 248 -18.44 11.19 -1.31
C ALA A 248 -17.86 11.66 0.04
N GLY A 249 -17.56 12.96 0.20
CA GLY A 249 -17.08 13.54 1.45
C GLY A 249 -15.59 13.45 1.70
N GLY A 250 -14.81 13.03 0.70
CA GLY A 250 -13.34 13.11 0.72
C GLY A 250 -12.82 14.50 0.37
N SER A 251 -11.52 14.68 0.46
CA SER A 251 -10.82 15.92 0.11
C SER A 251 -9.71 15.69 -0.91
N VAL A 252 -9.22 16.77 -1.50
CA VAL A 252 -8.15 16.75 -2.50
C VAL A 252 -6.93 17.44 -1.90
N LEU A 253 -5.88 16.67 -1.66
CA LEU A 253 -4.62 17.17 -1.13
C LEU A 253 -3.76 17.79 -2.23
N ILE A 254 -3.68 17.12 -3.40
CA ILE A 254 -2.99 17.63 -4.59
C ILE A 254 -3.93 17.50 -5.78
N ALA A 255 -4.33 18.63 -6.34
CA ALA A 255 -5.22 18.66 -7.49
C ALA A 255 -4.50 18.21 -8.79
N PRO A 256 -5.26 17.72 -9.80
CA PRO A 256 -4.70 17.33 -11.08
C PRO A 256 -4.38 18.58 -11.91
N THR A 257 -3.21 19.16 -11.65
CA THR A 257 -2.72 20.34 -12.37
C THR A 257 -1.63 19.95 -13.38
N ARG A 258 -1.38 20.80 -14.36
CA ARG A 258 -0.33 20.57 -15.37
C ARG A 258 1.05 20.33 -14.75
N GLU A 259 1.31 20.95 -13.60
CA GLU A 259 2.56 20.84 -12.84
C GLU A 259 2.66 19.51 -12.08
N PHE A 260 1.53 18.88 -11.76
CA PHE A 260 1.51 17.57 -11.09
C PHE A 260 1.17 16.47 -12.09
N ARG A 261 2.19 15.68 -12.47
CA ARG A 261 2.03 14.55 -13.40
C ARG A 261 1.28 14.93 -14.70
N LYS A 262 1.51 16.14 -15.22
CA LYS A 262 0.86 16.69 -16.44
C LYS A 262 -0.68 16.71 -16.37
N GLY A 263 -1.27 16.84 -15.18
CA GLY A 263 -2.70 16.84 -14.97
C GLY A 263 -3.36 15.46 -14.93
N ARG A 264 -2.57 14.38 -14.96
CA ARG A 264 -3.07 13.00 -15.04
C ARG A 264 -3.08 12.26 -13.69
N ALA A 265 -2.79 12.94 -12.59
CA ALA A 265 -2.83 12.37 -11.26
C ALA A 265 -3.32 13.39 -10.23
N ALA A 266 -3.83 12.89 -9.13
CA ALA A 266 -4.20 13.67 -7.96
C ALA A 266 -3.86 12.88 -6.70
N VAL A 267 -3.72 13.57 -5.57
CA VAL A 267 -3.69 12.95 -4.25
C VAL A 267 -4.95 13.36 -3.51
N ILE A 268 -5.69 12.37 -3.07
CA ILE A 268 -6.96 12.52 -2.35
C ILE A 268 -6.80 12.03 -0.92
N VAL A 269 -7.74 12.40 -0.06
CA VAL A 269 -7.83 11.91 1.31
C VAL A 269 -9.28 11.46 1.53
N ASP A 270 -9.44 10.25 2.05
CA ASP A 270 -10.76 9.72 2.39
C ASP A 270 -11.37 10.47 3.59
N PRO A 271 -12.66 10.30 3.89
CA PRO A 271 -13.31 11.00 5.02
C PRO A 271 -12.78 10.62 6.41
N MET A 272 -11.93 9.59 6.54
CA MET A 272 -11.29 9.16 7.77
C MET A 272 -9.79 9.54 7.83
N GLY A 273 -9.29 10.25 6.80
CA GLY A 273 -7.94 10.78 6.76
C GLY A 273 -6.89 9.94 6.03
N ALA A 274 -7.27 8.85 5.36
CA ALA A 274 -6.33 8.04 4.59
C ALA A 274 -5.96 8.73 3.25
N PRO A 275 -4.69 9.07 3.01
CA PRO A 275 -4.25 9.57 1.72
C PRO A 275 -4.16 8.44 0.68
N LEU A 276 -4.51 8.77 -0.56
CA LEU A 276 -4.47 7.86 -1.69
C LEU A 276 -4.17 8.64 -2.98
N GLY A 277 -3.29 8.12 -3.81
CA GLY A 277 -3.07 8.62 -5.16
C GLY A 277 -4.12 8.07 -6.13
N ILE A 278 -4.53 8.87 -7.10
CA ILE A 278 -5.28 8.41 -8.27
C ILE A 278 -4.57 8.88 -9.52
N ALA A 279 -4.47 8.02 -10.54
CA ALA A 279 -3.78 8.38 -11.76
C ALA A 279 -4.37 7.69 -12.99
N GLU A 280 -4.28 8.39 -14.12
CA GLU A 280 -4.54 7.83 -15.44
C GLU A 280 -3.29 7.13 -15.95
N TRP A 281 -3.47 6.00 -16.64
CA TRP A 281 -2.40 5.38 -17.41
C TRP A 281 -2.50 5.87 -18.87
N PRO A 282 -1.46 6.56 -19.39
CA PRO A 282 -1.48 7.04 -20.77
C PRO A 282 -1.54 5.87 -21.75
N GLU A 283 -2.41 5.97 -22.74
CA GLU A 283 -2.53 4.98 -23.82
C GLU A 283 -1.19 4.78 -24.57
N GLU A 284 -0.42 5.86 -24.71
CA GLU A 284 0.89 5.86 -25.37
C GLU A 284 1.93 4.96 -24.68
N MET A 285 1.75 4.67 -23.38
CA MET A 285 2.63 3.76 -22.63
C MET A 285 2.22 2.30 -22.74
N LYS A 286 1.03 1.99 -23.26
CA LYS A 286 0.61 0.62 -23.53
C LYS A 286 1.43 -0.04 -24.66
N ALA A 287 1.94 0.74 -25.60
CA ALA A 287 2.70 0.26 -26.74
C ALA A 287 4.17 -0.13 -26.43
N GLY A 288 4.66 0.16 -25.22
CA GLY A 288 6.04 -0.12 -24.81
C GLY A 288 6.19 -1.31 -23.85
N VAL A 289 5.10 -2.00 -23.53
CA VAL A 289 5.07 -3.17 -22.64
C VAL A 289 4.60 -4.39 -23.44
N GLN A 290 5.35 -4.74 -24.48
CA GLN A 290 5.26 -6.04 -25.16
C GLN A 290 6.57 -6.77 -25.04
#